data_6011b1f4b4f34a20027ec07c749c8703
#
_entry.id   6011b1f4b4f34a20027ec07c749c8703
#
_cell.length_a   1.000
_cell.length_b   1.000
_cell.length_c   1.000
_cell.angle_alpha   90.00
_cell.angle_beta   90.00
_cell.angle_gamma   90.00
#
_symmetry.space_group_name_H-M   'P 1'
#
loop_
_entity.id
_entity.type
_entity.pdbx_description
1 polymer ?
#
loop_
_entity_poly.entity_id
_entity_poly.type
_entity_poly.pdbx_seq_one_letter_code
_entity_poly.pdbx_strand_id
1 'polypeptide(L)' 'MKKYKVRLVGMGIEAVGIIPFENEPTIEEVENSTALYLNENLMKVEQDGNFYASNRYMLTYEEING' A
#
# COMPACT_ATOMS: atom_id res chain seq x y z
N MET A 1 15.87 -0.54 10.38
CA MET A 1 14.54 -0.18 9.86
C MET A 1 13.60 -1.35 9.92
N LYS A 2 12.36 -1.08 10.22
CA LYS A 2 11.29 -2.08 10.17
C LYS A 2 10.70 -2.09 8.78
N LYS A 3 10.31 -3.27 8.32
CA LYS A 3 9.66 -3.41 7.02
C LYS A 3 8.18 -3.75 7.23
N TYR A 4 7.35 -3.12 6.45
CA TYR A 4 5.91 -3.32 6.51
C TYR A 4 5.38 -3.76 5.16
N LYS A 5 4.55 -4.80 5.18
CA LYS A 5 3.81 -5.20 3.99
C LYS A 5 2.56 -4.34 3.94
N VAL A 6 2.42 -3.59 2.87
CA VAL A 6 1.30 -2.68 2.65
C VAL A 6 0.47 -3.18 1.49
N ARG A 7 -0.83 -3.24 1.70
CA ARG A 7 -1.80 -3.65 0.68
C ARG A 7 -2.84 -2.56 0.50
N LEU A 8 -3.02 -2.13 -0.72
CA LEU A 8 -4.04 -1.17 -1.11
C LEU A 8 -5.03 -1.86 -2.03
N VAL A 9 -6.30 -1.84 -1.66
CA VAL A 9 -7.38 -2.42 -2.47
C VAL A 9 -8.43 -1.35 -2.71
N GLY A 10 -8.79 -1.16 -3.94
CA GLY A 10 -9.82 -0.20 -4.34
C GLY A 10 -9.47 0.51 -5.62
N MET A 11 -10.37 1.35 -6.09
CA MET A 11 -10.15 2.13 -7.31
C MET A 11 -9.78 1.29 -8.53
N GLY A 12 -10.28 0.05 -8.57
CA GLY A 12 -10.01 -0.86 -9.68
C GLY A 12 -8.69 -1.61 -9.60
N ILE A 13 -7.93 -1.44 -8.53
CA ILE A 13 -6.62 -2.08 -8.39
C ILE A 13 -6.46 -2.77 -7.05
N GLU A 14 -5.55 -3.71 -7.01
CA GLU A 14 -5.00 -4.27 -5.79
C GLU A 14 -3.49 -4.20 -5.91
N ALA A 15 -2.87 -3.46 -5.02
CA ALA A 15 -1.43 -3.25 -5.06
C ALA A 15 -0.80 -3.67 -3.74
N VAL A 16 0.34 -4.32 -3.82
CA VAL A 16 1.07 -4.82 -2.66
C VAL A 16 2.53 -4.42 -2.78
N GLY A 17 3.09 -3.99 -1.67
CA GLY A 17 4.50 -3.66 -1.63
C GLY A 17 5.04 -3.72 -0.22
N ILE A 18 6.36 -3.66 -0.12
CA ILE A 18 7.05 -3.62 1.16
C ILE A 18 7.70 -2.27 1.29
N ILE A 19 7.34 -1.56 2.34
CA ILE A 19 7.81 -0.21 2.60
C ILE A 19 8.58 -0.19 3.92
N PRO A 20 9.82 0.28 3.92
CA PRO A 20 10.57 0.42 5.16
C PRO A 20 10.20 1.70 5.90
N PHE A 21 10.12 1.61 7.22
CA PHE A 21 9.93 2.76 8.09
C PHE A 21 10.90 2.66 9.26
N GLU A 22 11.41 3.77 9.71
CA GLU A 22 12.33 3.79 10.85
C GLU A 22 11.64 3.39 12.14
N ASN A 23 10.42 3.85 12.32
CA ASN A 23 9.59 3.57 13.49
C ASN A 23 8.22 3.09 13.02
N GLU A 24 7.41 2.65 13.95
CA GLU A 24 6.04 2.27 13.62
C GLU A 24 5.32 3.47 12.97
N PRO A 25 4.83 3.32 11.74
CA PRO A 25 4.24 4.44 11.03
C PRO A 25 2.82 4.73 11.51
N THR A 26 2.39 5.98 11.32
CA THR A 26 0.99 6.33 11.42
C THR A 26 0.29 5.97 10.12
N ILE A 27 -1.03 5.90 10.15
CA ILE A 27 -1.81 5.61 8.94
C ILE A 27 -1.55 6.68 7.87
N GLU A 28 -1.39 7.92 8.25
CA GLU A 28 -1.09 9.01 7.33
C GLU A 28 0.26 8.80 6.64
N GLU A 29 1.27 8.40 7.40
CA GLU A 29 2.59 8.09 6.83
C GLU A 29 2.52 6.93 5.84
N VAL A 30 1.74 5.90 6.17
CA VAL A 30 1.55 4.77 5.27
C VAL A 30 0.83 5.21 3.99
N GLU A 31 -0.19 6.02 4.09
CA GLU A 31 -0.91 6.54 2.92
C GLU A 31 0.02 7.35 2.00
N ASN A 32 0.80 8.24 2.56
CA ASN A 32 1.72 9.07 1.79
C ASN A 32 2.79 8.22 1.10
N SER A 33 3.36 7.26 1.82
CA SER A 33 4.38 6.37 1.25
C SER A 33 3.80 5.45 0.19
N THR A 34 2.58 4.97 0.38
CA THR A 34 1.90 4.14 -0.61
C THR A 34 1.67 4.90 -1.90
N ALA A 35 1.21 6.15 -1.81
CA ALA A 35 1.01 6.98 -2.98
C ALA A 35 2.31 7.19 -3.75
N LEU A 36 3.40 7.45 -3.04
CA LEU A 36 4.71 7.60 -3.65
C LEU A 36 5.18 6.33 -4.33
N TYR A 37 5.05 5.20 -3.65
CA TYR A 37 5.50 3.90 -4.18
C TYR A 37 4.70 3.48 -5.40
N LEU A 38 3.40 3.75 -5.43
CA LEU A 38 2.57 3.49 -6.60
C LEU A 38 2.99 4.37 -7.78
N ASN A 39 3.26 5.63 -7.51
CA ASN A 39 3.67 6.58 -8.54
C ASN A 39 5.02 6.20 -9.16
N GLU A 40 5.90 5.62 -8.37
CA GLU A 40 7.23 5.20 -8.82
C GLU A 40 7.28 3.73 -9.27
N ASN A 41 6.14 3.06 -9.33
CA ASN A 41 6.04 1.64 -9.70
C ASN A 41 6.84 0.71 -8.78
N LEU A 42 6.94 1.08 -7.52
CA LEU A 42 7.64 0.28 -6.51
C LEU A 42 6.72 -0.70 -5.78
N MET A 43 5.42 -0.57 -5.98
CA MET A 43 4.44 -1.55 -5.52
C MET A 43 3.94 -2.35 -6.72
N LYS A 44 3.74 -3.64 -6.48
CA LYS A 44 3.23 -4.52 -7.52
C LYS A 44 1.70 -4.44 -7.55
N VAL A 45 1.16 -4.17 -8.73
CA VAL A 45 -0.27 -4.28 -8.96
C VAL A 45 -0.57 -5.73 -9.25
N GLU A 46 -1.31 -6.39 -8.37
CA GLU A 46 -1.62 -7.81 -8.49
C GLU A 46 -2.90 -8.08 -9.27
N GLN A 47 -3.79 -7.11 -9.30
CA GLN A 47 -5.07 -7.28 -9.97
C GLN A 47 -5.57 -5.96 -10.51
N ASP A 48 -5.80 -5.94 -11.82
CA ASP A 48 -6.61 -4.93 -12.48
C ASP A 48 -7.99 -5.52 -12.66
N GLY A 49 -8.95 -5.01 -11.94
CA GLY A 49 -10.29 -5.58 -11.96
C GLY A 49 -11.36 -4.57 -12.28
N ASN A 50 -12.55 -5.10 -12.55
CA ASN A 50 -13.73 -4.28 -12.71
C ASN A 50 -14.27 -3.90 -11.33
N PHE A 51 -13.47 -3.19 -10.59
CA PHE A 51 -13.96 -2.60 -9.36
C PHE A 51 -14.78 -1.38 -9.76
N TYR A 52 -15.98 -1.32 -9.25
CA TYR A 52 -16.79 -0.14 -9.47
C TYR A 52 -16.08 1.06 -8.88
N ALA A 53 -16.14 2.16 -9.57
CA ALA A 53 -15.54 3.40 -9.14
C ALA A 53 -16.09 3.75 -7.75
N SER A 54 -15.35 3.37 -6.76
CA SER A 54 -15.62 3.69 -5.38
C SER A 54 -14.56 4.69 -4.98
N ASN A 55 -14.97 5.78 -4.38
CA ASN A 55 -14.03 6.73 -3.81
C ASN A 55 -13.38 6.17 -2.54
N ARG A 56 -13.68 4.93 -2.22
CA ARG A 56 -13.16 4.29 -1.03
C ARG A 56 -12.13 3.27 -1.42
N TYR A 57 -11.03 3.30 -0.71
CA TYR A 57 -10.02 2.27 -0.78
C TYR A 57 -9.78 1.72 0.62
N MET A 58 -9.26 0.50 0.66
CA MET A 58 -8.86 -0.13 1.90
C MET A 58 -7.34 -0.24 1.90
N LEU A 59 -6.73 0.32 2.94
CA LEU A 59 -5.29 0.27 3.12
C LEU A 59 -4.98 -0.50 4.38
N THR A 60 -4.21 -1.56 4.26
CA THR A 60 -3.77 -2.35 5.40
C THR A 60 -2.26 -2.44 5.40
N TYR A 61 -1.67 -2.54 6.58
CA TYR A 61 -0.23 -2.71 6.70
C TYR A 61 0.09 -3.53 7.93
N GLU A 62 1.14 -4.31 7.84
CA GLU A 62 1.62 -5.13 8.95
C GLU A 62 3.13 -5.22 8.92
N GLU A 63 3.73 -5.26 10.09
CA GLU A 63 5.17 -5.43 10.19
C GLU A 63 5.52 -6.86 9.81
N ILE A 64 6.56 -7.02 9.00
CA ILE A 64 7.08 -8.32 8.64
C ILE A 64 8.43 -8.53 9.31
N ASN A 65 8.56 -9.68 9.96
CA ASN A 65 9.78 -10.09 10.61
C ASN A 65 10.55 -10.99 9.64
N GLY A 66 11.69 -10.58 9.33
CA GLY A 66 12.45 -11.43 8.46
C GLY A 66 13.68 -10.84 7.92
#